data_b10ecc5304df15ad18374291824ec4c1
#
_entry.id   b10ecc5304df15ad18374291824ec4c1
#
_cell.length_a   1.000
_cell.length_b   1.000
_cell.length_c   1.000
_cell.angle_alpha   90.00
_cell.angle_beta   90.00
_cell.angle_gamma   90.00
#
_symmetry.space_group_name_H-M   'P 1'
#
loop_
_entity.id
_entity.type
_entity.pdbx_description
1 polymer ?
#
loop_
_entity_poly.entity_id
_entity_poly.type
_entity_poly.pdbx_seq_one_letter_code
_entity_poly.pdbx_strand_id
1 'polypeptide(L)'
;MIQGDGVEYDKLAEWVKTLPIYSESPSQILTCEIGVREGLGSKVIMDEITARLPGVPYKHIAIDPYGDLLYQHYDKDTPGKPDFPVRGDYTDSMMKQMIHDFSRYPEFKFHNMTDTEFMNKHPDLGPFDFVHFDGPHMTKDVLTESIWFANRSRRGTRFVFDDYTYYSMDQVAYCLTYFGFKTIEAGENKICLERKK
;
A
#
# COMPACT_ATOMS: atom_id res chain seq x y z
N MET A 1 8.57 -18.43 -6.47
CA MET A 1 9.08 -17.75 -5.24
C MET A 1 8.64 -16.30 -5.38
N ILE A 2 7.90 -15.77 -4.42
CA ILE A 2 7.44 -14.38 -4.43
C ILE A 2 8.66 -13.47 -4.30
N GLN A 3 8.82 -12.51 -5.21
CA GLN A 3 9.96 -11.62 -5.32
C GLN A 3 9.51 -10.15 -5.23
N GLY A 4 10.46 -9.25 -5.04
CA GLY A 4 10.33 -7.80 -5.04
C GLY A 4 11.72 -7.18 -5.11
N ASP A 5 11.82 -5.87 -5.11
CA ASP A 5 13.11 -5.17 -5.12
C ASP A 5 13.90 -5.33 -3.81
N GLY A 6 13.21 -5.71 -2.73
CA GLY A 6 13.84 -6.02 -1.44
C GLY A 6 14.23 -4.82 -0.58
N VAL A 7 13.97 -3.60 -1.06
CA VAL A 7 14.38 -2.39 -0.34
C VAL A 7 13.48 -2.12 0.87
N GLU A 8 14.06 -2.12 2.07
CA GLU A 8 13.40 -1.84 3.36
C GLU A 8 12.12 -2.66 3.66
N TYR A 9 12.02 -3.89 3.17
CA TYR A 9 10.92 -4.78 3.54
C TYR A 9 11.01 -5.29 4.98
N ASP A 10 12.16 -5.27 5.59
CA ASP A 10 12.36 -5.47 7.02
C ASP A 10 11.71 -4.36 7.86
N LYS A 11 11.78 -3.09 7.43
CA LYS A 11 11.04 -1.99 8.04
C LYS A 11 9.53 -2.13 7.84
N LEU A 12 9.09 -2.50 6.64
CA LEU A 12 7.68 -2.78 6.39
C LEU A 12 7.15 -3.85 7.36
N ALA A 13 7.89 -4.96 7.52
CA ALA A 13 7.57 -6.03 8.46
C ALA A 13 7.47 -5.51 9.91
N GLU A 14 8.44 -4.71 10.36
CA GLU A 14 8.45 -4.15 11.72
C GLU A 14 7.26 -3.20 11.95
N TRP A 15 6.90 -2.39 10.95
CA TRP A 15 5.73 -1.51 11.08
C TRP A 15 4.40 -2.28 11.09
N VAL A 16 4.29 -3.40 10.40
CA VAL A 16 3.13 -4.29 10.55
C VAL A 16 3.14 -4.97 11.91
N LYS A 17 4.28 -5.49 12.34
CA LYS A 17 4.47 -6.19 13.62
C LYS A 17 4.15 -5.32 14.82
N THR A 18 4.44 -4.03 14.76
CA THR A 18 4.18 -3.06 15.83
C THR A 18 2.89 -2.27 15.63
N LEU A 19 2.02 -2.65 14.68
CA LEU A 19 0.75 -1.98 14.39
C LEU A 19 -0.11 -1.88 15.66
N PRO A 20 -0.55 -0.67 16.09
CA PRO A 20 -1.39 -0.55 17.27
C PRO A 20 -2.80 -1.07 17.01
N ILE A 21 -3.24 -2.03 17.82
CA ILE A 21 -4.60 -2.55 17.77
C ILE A 21 -5.32 -2.08 19.01
N TYR A 22 -6.20 -1.10 18.84
CA TYR A 22 -6.91 -0.46 19.96
C TYR A 22 -8.21 -1.16 20.34
N SER A 23 -8.57 -2.24 19.67
CA SER A 23 -9.71 -3.07 20.02
C SER A 23 -9.21 -4.35 20.69
N GLU A 24 -9.79 -4.73 21.84
CA GLU A 24 -9.49 -6.00 22.51
C GLU A 24 -9.87 -7.22 21.65
N SER A 25 -10.76 -7.01 20.69
CA SER A 25 -11.16 -8.03 19.72
C SER A 25 -11.62 -7.33 18.43
N PRO A 26 -10.70 -6.96 17.52
CA PRO A 26 -11.11 -6.40 16.25
C PRO A 26 -11.95 -7.45 15.50
N SER A 27 -13.12 -7.05 15.01
CA SER A 27 -13.98 -7.95 14.24
C SER A 27 -13.29 -8.44 12.97
N GLN A 28 -12.41 -7.62 12.42
CA GLN A 28 -11.58 -7.94 11.26
C GLN A 28 -10.46 -6.89 11.14
N ILE A 29 -9.27 -7.36 10.73
CA ILE A 29 -8.17 -6.51 10.26
C ILE A 29 -8.31 -6.34 8.75
N LEU A 30 -8.20 -5.11 8.27
CA LEU A 30 -8.23 -4.81 6.84
C LEU A 30 -6.93 -4.11 6.43
N THR A 31 -6.17 -4.74 5.56
CA THR A 31 -4.92 -4.20 5.01
C THR A 31 -5.01 -4.02 3.50
N CYS A 32 -4.20 -3.13 2.95
CA CYS A 32 -4.16 -2.88 1.51
C CYS A 32 -2.73 -2.65 1.03
N GLU A 33 -2.46 -3.05 -0.20
CA GLU A 33 -1.29 -2.65 -0.98
C GLU A 33 -1.74 -2.14 -2.35
N ILE A 34 -1.21 -0.99 -2.75
CA ILE A 34 -1.32 -0.42 -4.11
C ILE A 34 0.04 -0.59 -4.76
N GLY A 35 0.09 -1.18 -5.97
CA GLY A 35 1.34 -1.58 -6.60
C GLY A 35 1.85 -2.90 -6.03
N VAL A 36 1.42 -4.01 -6.60
CA VAL A 36 1.67 -5.36 -6.04
C VAL A 36 2.85 -6.04 -6.70
N ARG A 37 3.02 -5.80 -7.99
CA ARG A 37 4.06 -6.43 -8.81
C ARG A 37 4.09 -7.95 -8.60
N GLU A 38 5.16 -8.51 -8.04
CA GLU A 38 5.27 -9.96 -7.76
C GLU A 38 4.74 -10.35 -6.37
N GLY A 39 4.28 -9.38 -5.56
CA GLY A 39 3.54 -9.60 -4.32
C GLY A 39 4.40 -9.71 -3.06
N LEU A 40 5.66 -9.27 -3.07
CA LEU A 40 6.50 -9.37 -1.86
C LEU A 40 5.96 -8.53 -0.71
N GLY A 41 5.50 -7.29 -0.98
CA GLY A 41 4.91 -6.43 0.04
C GLY A 41 3.65 -7.03 0.64
N SER A 42 2.72 -7.50 -0.20
CA SER A 42 1.53 -8.23 0.23
C SER A 42 1.89 -9.42 1.12
N LYS A 43 2.88 -10.21 0.70
CA LYS A 43 3.33 -11.38 1.48
C LYS A 43 3.86 -10.98 2.85
N VAL A 44 4.72 -9.98 2.93
CA VAL A 44 5.29 -9.48 4.20
C VAL A 44 4.16 -9.01 5.13
N ILE A 45 3.23 -8.20 4.62
CA ILE A 45 2.09 -7.71 5.41
C ILE A 45 1.26 -8.88 5.96
N MET A 46 0.91 -9.84 5.12
CA MET A 46 0.06 -10.97 5.50
C MET A 46 0.75 -11.92 6.48
N ASP A 47 2.02 -12.23 6.25
CA ASP A 47 2.80 -13.10 7.14
C ASP A 47 2.91 -12.50 8.55
N GLU A 48 3.18 -11.19 8.66
CA GLU A 48 3.28 -10.51 9.96
C GLU A 48 1.93 -10.40 10.69
N ILE A 49 0.84 -10.11 9.96
CA ILE A 49 -0.51 -10.13 10.55
C ILE A 49 -0.84 -11.53 11.08
N THR A 50 -0.58 -12.57 10.30
CA THR A 50 -0.87 -13.95 10.69
C THR A 50 -0.05 -14.38 11.91
N ALA A 51 1.24 -14.04 11.94
CA ALA A 51 2.13 -14.39 13.03
C ALA A 51 1.75 -13.70 14.35
N ARG A 52 1.33 -12.43 14.25
CA ARG A 52 1.02 -11.59 15.40
C ARG A 52 -0.36 -11.84 16.00
N LEU A 53 -1.34 -12.12 15.14
CA LEU A 53 -2.76 -12.19 15.51
C LEU A 53 -3.37 -13.53 15.09
N PRO A 54 -2.84 -14.65 15.62
CA PRO A 54 -3.33 -15.96 15.25
C PRO A 54 -4.83 -16.09 15.59
N GLY A 55 -5.62 -16.45 14.58
CA GLY A 55 -7.07 -16.63 14.72
C GLY A 55 -7.92 -15.35 14.63
N VAL A 56 -7.32 -14.19 14.50
CA VAL A 56 -8.07 -12.95 14.19
C VAL A 56 -8.37 -12.93 12.69
N PRO A 57 -9.64 -12.77 12.29
CA PRO A 57 -9.98 -12.63 10.89
C PRO A 57 -9.31 -11.40 10.27
N TYR A 58 -8.68 -11.56 9.11
CA TYR A 58 -8.16 -10.44 8.36
C TYR A 58 -8.47 -10.58 6.86
N LYS A 59 -8.35 -9.48 6.15
CA LYS A 59 -8.44 -9.42 4.69
C LYS A 59 -7.35 -8.50 4.16
N HIS A 60 -6.64 -8.95 3.16
CA HIS A 60 -5.65 -8.15 2.44
C HIS A 60 -6.17 -7.84 1.04
N ILE A 61 -6.25 -6.55 0.72
CA ILE A 61 -6.62 -6.03 -0.59
C ILE A 61 -5.33 -5.70 -1.34
N ALA A 62 -5.18 -6.24 -2.53
CA ALA A 62 -4.05 -6.01 -3.42
C ALA A 62 -4.56 -5.40 -4.73
N ILE A 63 -4.05 -4.22 -5.10
CA ILE A 63 -4.51 -3.44 -6.24
C ILE A 63 -3.33 -3.20 -7.18
N ASP A 64 -3.43 -3.66 -8.42
CA ASP A 64 -2.41 -3.41 -9.43
C ASP A 64 -2.99 -3.63 -10.83
N PRO A 65 -2.88 -2.68 -11.75
CA PRO A 65 -3.31 -2.85 -13.13
C PRO A 65 -2.21 -3.52 -13.96
N TYR A 66 -2.28 -4.85 -14.14
CA TYR A 66 -1.38 -5.56 -15.05
C TYR A 66 -1.81 -5.43 -16.50
N GLY A 67 -0.88 -5.65 -17.41
CA GLY A 67 -1.09 -5.62 -18.84
C GLY A 67 -0.25 -4.54 -19.52
N ASP A 68 -0.55 -4.27 -20.78
CA ASP A 68 0.15 -3.27 -21.60
C ASP A 68 -0.36 -1.86 -21.30
N LEU A 69 -0.01 -1.34 -20.12
CA LEU A 69 -0.41 -0.02 -19.67
C LEU A 69 0.68 1.02 -19.96
N LEU A 70 0.24 2.15 -20.47
CA LEU A 70 1.07 3.35 -20.61
C LEU A 70 0.65 4.34 -19.53
N TYR A 71 1.52 4.68 -18.60
CA TYR A 71 1.21 5.60 -17.51
C TYR A 71 2.38 6.52 -17.15
N GLN A 72 2.05 7.69 -16.62
CA GLN A 72 3.03 8.60 -16.02
C GLN A 72 3.33 8.09 -14.61
N HIS A 73 4.59 7.73 -14.36
CA HIS A 73 4.98 7.15 -13.08
C HIS A 73 5.55 8.18 -12.10
N TYR A 74 6.20 9.22 -12.59
CA TYR A 74 6.87 10.24 -11.78
C TYR A 74 6.39 11.65 -12.14
N ASP A 75 6.49 12.57 -11.18
CA ASP A 75 6.33 14.00 -11.46
C ASP A 75 7.40 14.48 -12.45
N LYS A 76 7.07 15.52 -13.25
CA LYS A 76 7.96 16.01 -14.33
C LYS A 76 9.35 16.40 -13.86
N ASP A 77 9.44 16.94 -12.66
CA ASP A 77 10.68 17.49 -12.13
C ASP A 77 11.42 16.48 -11.22
N THR A 78 11.04 15.19 -11.24
CA THR A 78 11.70 14.16 -10.43
C THR A 78 13.11 13.87 -10.98
N PRO A 79 14.17 14.16 -10.23
CA PRO A 79 15.53 14.01 -10.74
C PRO A 79 15.86 12.57 -11.17
N GLY A 80 16.38 12.43 -12.38
CA GLY A 80 16.83 11.13 -12.90
C GLY A 80 15.71 10.17 -13.31
N LYS A 81 14.46 10.62 -13.31
CA LYS A 81 13.30 9.84 -13.70
C LYS A 81 12.70 10.37 -15.01
N PRO A 82 12.00 9.51 -15.80
CA PRO A 82 11.35 9.96 -17.03
C PRO A 82 10.18 10.91 -16.73
N ASP A 83 10.09 12.01 -17.47
CA ASP A 83 8.99 12.99 -17.41
C ASP A 83 7.88 12.72 -18.45
N PHE A 84 7.89 11.52 -19.02
CA PHE A 84 6.92 11.07 -20.03
C PHE A 84 6.32 9.72 -19.62
N PRO A 85 5.13 9.39 -20.14
CA PRO A 85 4.51 8.09 -19.88
C PRO A 85 5.40 6.93 -20.32
N VAL A 86 5.56 5.95 -19.46
CA VAL A 86 6.31 4.72 -19.71
C VAL A 86 5.37 3.52 -19.76
N ARG A 87 5.79 2.46 -20.48
CA ARG A 87 5.11 1.18 -20.38
C ARG A 87 5.57 0.47 -19.12
N GLY A 88 4.60 0.02 -18.34
CA GLY A 88 4.88 -0.90 -17.24
C GLY A 88 5.40 -2.24 -17.76
N ASP A 89 6.27 -2.85 -17.00
CA ASP A 89 6.75 -4.22 -17.23
C ASP A 89 5.89 -5.29 -16.54
N TYR A 90 4.70 -4.91 -16.08
CA TYR A 90 3.74 -5.77 -15.39
C TYR A 90 2.95 -6.63 -16.36
N THR A 91 3.47 -7.81 -16.68
CA THR A 91 2.91 -8.69 -17.70
C THR A 91 1.78 -9.57 -17.17
N ASP A 92 0.91 -10.05 -18.07
CA ASP A 92 -0.11 -11.04 -17.73
C ASP A 92 0.48 -12.34 -17.14
N SER A 93 1.69 -12.71 -17.55
CA SER A 93 2.37 -13.89 -16.99
C SER A 93 2.79 -13.65 -15.54
N MET A 94 3.29 -12.47 -15.21
CA MET A 94 3.61 -12.06 -13.84
C MET A 94 2.36 -12.08 -12.95
N MET A 95 1.25 -11.49 -13.43
CA MET A 95 -0.04 -11.53 -12.73
C MET A 95 -0.50 -12.97 -12.46
N LYS A 96 -0.47 -13.84 -13.47
CA LYS A 96 -0.88 -15.25 -13.31
C LYS A 96 -0.01 -15.98 -12.29
N GLN A 97 1.31 -15.72 -12.31
CA GLN A 97 2.23 -16.30 -11.33
C GLN A 97 1.93 -15.81 -9.92
N MET A 98 1.74 -14.50 -9.75
CA MET A 98 1.38 -13.89 -8.46
C MET A 98 0.07 -14.48 -7.93
N ILE A 99 -1.00 -14.55 -8.72
CA ILE A 99 -2.27 -15.17 -8.33
C ILE A 99 -2.07 -16.65 -7.94
N HIS A 100 -1.25 -17.40 -8.68
CA HIS A 100 -0.93 -18.78 -8.34
C HIS A 100 -0.23 -18.89 -7.00
N ASP A 101 0.77 -18.06 -6.74
CA ASP A 101 1.55 -18.07 -5.49
C ASP A 101 0.69 -17.69 -4.27
N PHE A 102 -0.33 -16.83 -4.47
CA PHE A 102 -1.28 -16.45 -3.43
C PHE A 102 -2.52 -17.35 -3.33
N SER A 103 -2.67 -18.38 -4.17
CA SER A 103 -3.85 -19.26 -4.18
C SER A 103 -4.13 -19.97 -2.84
N ARG A 104 -3.10 -20.14 -2.00
CA ARG A 104 -3.19 -20.72 -0.66
C ARG A 104 -3.55 -19.74 0.46
N TYR A 105 -3.71 -18.45 0.13
CA TYR A 105 -4.05 -17.41 1.09
C TYR A 105 -5.50 -16.94 0.84
N PRO A 106 -6.49 -17.50 1.53
CA PRO A 106 -7.90 -17.15 1.31
C PRO A 106 -8.23 -15.69 1.67
N GLU A 107 -7.38 -15.05 2.48
CA GLU A 107 -7.47 -13.66 2.90
C GLU A 107 -7.04 -12.68 1.81
N PHE A 108 -6.23 -13.11 0.84
CA PHE A 108 -5.75 -12.31 -0.27
C PHE A 108 -6.84 -12.05 -1.30
N LYS A 109 -7.10 -10.77 -1.59
CA LYS A 109 -8.10 -10.33 -2.57
C LYS A 109 -7.46 -9.38 -3.57
N PHE A 110 -7.10 -9.93 -4.72
CA PHE A 110 -6.49 -9.18 -5.80
C PHE A 110 -7.53 -8.50 -6.69
N HIS A 111 -7.26 -7.25 -7.08
CA HIS A 111 -8.03 -6.43 -7.98
C HIS A 111 -7.15 -5.95 -9.14
N ASN A 112 -7.31 -6.58 -10.33
CA ASN A 112 -6.64 -6.13 -11.55
C ASN A 112 -7.35 -4.88 -12.09
N MET A 113 -7.01 -3.73 -11.55
CA MET A 113 -7.54 -2.42 -11.94
C MET A 113 -6.66 -1.31 -11.36
N THR A 114 -6.83 -0.10 -11.83
CA THR A 114 -6.18 1.06 -11.23
C THR A 114 -6.75 1.38 -9.85
N ASP A 115 -5.96 2.07 -9.03
CA ASP A 115 -6.36 2.64 -7.74
C ASP A 115 -7.63 3.48 -7.85
N THR A 116 -7.70 4.36 -8.86
CA THR A 116 -8.85 5.22 -9.13
C THR A 116 -10.11 4.41 -9.44
N GLU A 117 -10.00 3.36 -10.27
CA GLU A 117 -11.12 2.46 -10.53
C GLU A 117 -11.57 1.71 -9.28
N PHE A 118 -10.60 1.25 -8.47
CA PHE A 118 -10.88 0.60 -7.21
C PHE A 118 -11.62 1.51 -6.24
N MET A 119 -11.12 2.73 -6.04
CA MET A 119 -11.75 3.73 -5.16
C MET A 119 -13.19 4.05 -5.56
N ASN A 120 -13.45 4.17 -6.87
CA ASN A 120 -14.79 4.42 -7.39
C ASN A 120 -15.74 3.23 -7.21
N LYS A 121 -15.25 2.01 -7.34
CA LYS A 121 -16.05 0.78 -7.20
C LYS A 121 -16.34 0.41 -5.75
N HIS A 122 -15.52 0.88 -4.81
CA HIS A 122 -15.60 0.48 -3.39
C HIS A 122 -15.70 1.68 -2.43
N PRO A 123 -16.68 2.61 -2.64
CA PRO A 123 -16.73 3.87 -1.89
C PRO A 123 -16.94 3.70 -0.38
N ASP A 124 -17.48 2.56 0.07
CA ASP A 124 -17.80 2.31 1.48
C ASP A 124 -16.86 1.29 2.15
N LEU A 125 -15.81 0.85 1.46
CA LEU A 125 -14.88 -0.14 1.99
C LEU A 125 -13.98 0.48 3.07
N GLY A 126 -13.88 -0.18 4.23
CA GLY A 126 -13.06 0.23 5.37
C GLY A 126 -13.71 -0.17 6.69
N PRO A 127 -13.17 0.26 7.84
CA PRO A 127 -11.93 1.02 7.98
C PRO A 127 -10.68 0.15 7.76
N PHE A 128 -9.66 0.75 7.17
CA PHE A 128 -8.36 0.12 6.98
C PHE A 128 -7.47 0.27 8.23
N ASP A 129 -6.64 -0.73 8.48
CA ASP A 129 -5.67 -0.75 9.57
C ASP A 129 -4.25 -0.49 9.08
N PHE A 130 -3.93 -0.94 7.87
CA PHE A 130 -2.62 -0.78 7.27
C PHE A 130 -2.75 -0.61 5.75
N VAL A 131 -2.04 0.37 5.20
CA VAL A 131 -1.97 0.59 3.74
C VAL A 131 -0.52 0.82 3.32
N HIS A 132 -0.06 0.07 2.32
CA HIS A 132 1.21 0.24 1.65
C HIS A 132 0.97 0.88 0.28
N PHE A 133 1.56 2.05 0.05
CA PHE A 133 1.48 2.82 -1.19
C PHE A 133 2.78 2.60 -1.96
N ASP A 134 2.74 1.74 -2.96
CA ASP A 134 3.86 1.33 -3.82
C ASP A 134 3.44 1.34 -5.31
N GLY A 135 2.48 2.20 -5.62
CA GLY A 135 1.90 2.39 -6.96
C GLY A 135 2.57 3.53 -7.73
N PRO A 136 1.79 4.47 -8.28
CA PRO A 136 2.36 5.63 -8.98
C PRO A 136 3.06 6.58 -7.99
N HIS A 137 4.23 7.09 -8.39
CA HIS A 137 5.03 8.02 -7.59
C HIS A 137 4.84 9.47 -8.06
N MET A 138 3.59 9.84 -8.40
CA MET A 138 3.19 11.22 -8.67
C MET A 138 2.52 11.82 -7.44
N THR A 139 2.94 13.00 -7.03
CA THR A 139 2.38 13.70 -5.85
C THR A 139 0.85 13.78 -5.88
N LYS A 140 0.27 14.06 -7.05
CA LYS A 140 -1.19 14.14 -7.23
C LYS A 140 -1.90 12.82 -6.94
N ASP A 141 -1.34 11.71 -7.43
CA ASP A 141 -1.98 10.40 -7.31
C ASP A 141 -1.83 9.88 -5.88
N VAL A 142 -0.62 9.98 -5.29
CA VAL A 142 -0.37 9.64 -3.89
C VAL A 142 -1.25 10.47 -2.93
N LEU A 143 -1.47 11.77 -3.20
CA LEU A 143 -2.40 12.60 -2.44
C LEU A 143 -3.84 12.09 -2.54
N THR A 144 -4.30 11.79 -3.76
CA THR A 144 -5.67 11.32 -4.00
C THR A 144 -5.93 10.00 -3.28
N GLU A 145 -5.04 9.04 -3.43
CA GLU A 145 -5.09 7.74 -2.75
C GLU A 145 -5.08 7.91 -1.23
N SER A 146 -4.09 8.61 -0.72
CA SER A 146 -3.89 8.76 0.74
C SER A 146 -5.08 9.46 1.41
N ILE A 147 -5.68 10.46 0.78
CA ILE A 147 -6.90 11.13 1.28
C ILE A 147 -8.09 10.18 1.28
N TRP A 148 -8.25 9.39 0.21
CA TRP A 148 -9.33 8.41 0.13
C TRP A 148 -9.23 7.37 1.26
N PHE A 149 -8.03 6.81 1.48
CA PHE A 149 -7.77 5.87 2.56
C PHE A 149 -7.87 6.51 3.95
N ALA A 150 -7.43 7.78 4.11
CA ALA A 150 -7.51 8.49 5.38
C ALA A 150 -8.96 8.69 5.85
N ASN A 151 -9.89 8.97 4.92
CA ASN A 151 -11.32 9.01 5.24
C ASN A 151 -11.88 7.65 5.69
N ARG A 152 -11.18 6.56 5.38
CA ARG A 152 -11.56 5.16 5.65
C ARG A 152 -10.60 4.47 6.60
N SER A 153 -10.00 5.23 7.48
CA SER A 153 -9.05 4.75 8.47
C SER A 153 -9.56 5.04 9.88
N ARG A 154 -8.96 4.41 10.86
CA ARG A 154 -9.26 4.60 12.28
C ARG A 154 -8.00 4.94 13.07
N ARG A 155 -8.14 5.31 14.32
CA ARG A 155 -6.98 5.51 15.19
C ARG A 155 -6.09 4.26 15.19
N GLY A 156 -4.79 4.46 15.01
CA GLY A 156 -3.80 3.39 14.90
C GLY A 156 -3.53 2.92 13.49
N THR A 157 -4.35 3.29 12.49
CA THR A 157 -4.05 2.99 11.10
C THR A 157 -2.67 3.49 10.73
N ARG A 158 -1.89 2.66 10.05
CA ARG A 158 -0.59 3.03 9.48
C ARG A 158 -0.64 3.10 7.97
N PHE A 159 -0.02 4.13 7.45
CA PHE A 159 0.27 4.35 6.04
C PHE A 159 1.77 4.27 5.83
N VAL A 160 2.19 3.38 4.94
CA VAL A 160 3.60 3.27 4.51
C VAL A 160 3.67 3.69 3.06
N PHE A 161 4.55 4.63 2.77
CA PHE A 161 4.79 5.16 1.44
C PHE A 161 6.17 4.71 0.97
N ASP A 162 6.19 4.02 -0.18
CA ASP A 162 7.41 3.63 -0.86
C ASP A 162 7.94 4.75 -1.75
N ASP A 163 9.22 4.71 -2.04
CA ASP A 163 9.89 5.68 -2.94
C ASP A 163 9.57 7.15 -2.59
N TYR A 164 9.33 7.43 -1.31
CA TYR A 164 8.81 8.72 -0.82
C TYR A 164 9.68 9.93 -1.16
N THR A 165 10.92 9.70 -1.59
CA THR A 165 11.85 10.74 -2.05
C THR A 165 11.61 11.19 -3.49
N TYR A 166 10.79 10.48 -4.27
CA TYR A 166 10.54 10.79 -5.68
C TYR A 166 9.33 11.69 -5.93
N TYR A 167 8.56 12.01 -4.91
CA TYR A 167 7.41 12.90 -4.98
C TYR A 167 7.36 13.82 -3.76
N SER A 168 6.44 14.80 -3.74
CA SER A 168 6.35 15.77 -2.65
C SER A 168 5.71 15.18 -1.40
N MET A 169 6.46 14.32 -0.68
CA MET A 169 5.99 13.68 0.55
C MET A 169 5.61 14.70 1.65
N ASP A 170 6.25 15.87 1.67
CA ASP A 170 5.90 16.94 2.61
C ASP A 170 4.47 17.43 2.41
N GLN A 171 3.99 17.55 1.16
CA GLN A 171 2.61 17.89 0.85
C GLN A 171 1.65 16.79 1.29
N VAL A 172 1.99 15.53 1.02
CA VAL A 172 1.20 14.36 1.44
C VAL A 172 1.08 14.32 2.96
N ALA A 173 2.20 14.40 3.66
CA ALA A 173 2.25 14.38 5.13
C ALA A 173 1.47 15.56 5.72
N TYR A 174 1.63 16.77 5.17
CA TYR A 174 0.88 17.95 5.62
C TYR A 174 -0.64 17.74 5.48
N CYS A 175 -1.12 17.28 4.32
CA CYS A 175 -2.53 16.98 4.14
C CYS A 175 -3.03 15.92 5.13
N LEU A 176 -2.26 14.87 5.39
CA LEU A 176 -2.63 13.80 6.29
C LEU A 176 -2.70 14.26 7.77
N THR A 177 -2.06 15.38 8.13
CA THR A 177 -2.23 15.95 9.50
C THR A 177 -3.67 16.33 9.82
N TYR A 178 -4.45 16.75 8.81
CA TYR A 178 -5.89 17.06 8.97
C TYR A 178 -6.72 15.83 9.32
N PHE A 179 -6.24 14.63 8.98
CA PHE A 179 -6.85 13.35 9.33
C PHE A 179 -6.26 12.75 10.63
N GLY A 180 -5.38 13.48 11.30
CA GLY A 180 -4.75 13.08 12.56
C GLY A 180 -3.54 12.17 12.40
N PHE A 181 -2.98 12.03 11.19
CA PHE A 181 -1.74 11.28 10.98
C PHE A 181 -0.50 12.07 11.40
N LYS A 182 0.51 11.34 11.84
CA LYS A 182 1.85 11.84 12.12
C LYS A 182 2.89 10.86 11.62
N THR A 183 3.98 11.36 11.10
CA THR A 183 5.16 10.54 10.79
C THR A 183 5.66 9.91 12.09
N ILE A 184 5.88 8.61 12.06
CA ILE A 184 6.44 7.85 13.19
C ILE A 184 7.88 7.44 12.92
N GLU A 185 8.23 7.15 11.66
CA GLU A 185 9.58 6.80 11.26
C GLU A 185 9.77 7.04 9.75
N ALA A 186 10.98 7.40 9.35
CA ALA A 186 11.41 7.47 7.96
C ALA A 186 12.68 6.63 7.77
N GLY A 187 12.68 5.78 6.76
CA GLY A 187 13.85 5.08 6.26
C GLY A 187 14.53 5.84 5.13
N GLU A 188 15.32 5.13 4.34
CA GLU A 188 15.95 5.68 3.13
C GLU A 188 14.95 5.73 1.96
N ASN A 189 14.10 4.70 1.85
CA ASN A 189 13.15 4.52 0.76
C ASN A 189 11.68 4.54 1.21
N LYS A 190 11.39 4.11 2.44
CA LYS A 190 10.03 4.04 2.97
C LYS A 190 9.82 4.97 4.16
N ILE A 191 8.62 5.55 4.24
CA ILE A 191 8.21 6.38 5.37
C ILE A 191 6.88 5.90 5.92
N CYS A 192 6.74 5.85 7.24
CA CYS A 192 5.53 5.40 7.93
C CYS A 192 4.86 6.55 8.69
N LEU A 193 3.57 6.72 8.45
CA LEU A 193 2.69 7.62 9.18
C LEU A 193 1.63 6.82 9.95
N GLU A 194 1.28 7.27 11.14
CA GLU A 194 0.25 6.64 11.97
C GLU A 194 -0.84 7.64 12.36
N ARG A 195 -2.11 7.22 12.26
CA ARG A 195 -3.25 8.02 12.71
C ARG A 195 -3.34 8.01 14.24
N LYS A 196 -3.13 9.17 14.88
CA LYS A 196 -3.11 9.32 16.34
C LYS A 196 -4.47 9.71 16.93
N LYS A 197 -5.39 10.24 16.10
CA LYS A 197 -6.72 10.71 16.52
C LYS A 197 -7.83 10.13 15.67
#